data_5744b7468cc2d49a2fc9097c1b7eade7
#
_entry.id   5744b7468cc2d49a2fc9097c1b7eade7
#
_cell.length_a   1.000
_cell.length_b   1.000
_cell.length_c   1.000
_cell.angle_alpha   90.00
_cell.angle_beta   90.00
_cell.angle_gamma   90.00
#
_symmetry.space_group_name_H-M   'P 1'
#
loop_
_entity.id
_entity.type
_entity.pdbx_description
1 polymer ?
#
loop_
_entity_poly.entity_id
_entity_poly.type
_entity_poly.pdbx_seq_one_letter_code
_entity_poly.pdbx_strand_id
1 'polypeptide(L)'
;MAEVWVFTGARSNPGTNATFPGGVFSSVQHAEEWIAKHQLSGVLTMYRLDVGAYDWAVEHGSFKPKKPHHFTADFIGRFAGGETHFHYEAGKRSGSPEHDADSDQLA
;
A
#
# COMPACT_ATOMS: atom_id res chain seq x y z
N MET A 1 17.23 1.85 6.38
CA MET A 1 16.49 0.76 5.72
C MET A 1 15.83 1.29 4.47
N ALA A 2 15.96 0.57 3.39
CA ALA A 2 15.43 1.03 2.12
C ALA A 2 13.92 0.85 2.06
N GLU A 3 13.28 1.80 1.41
CA GLU A 3 11.85 1.76 1.17
C GLU A 3 11.60 1.60 -0.31
N VAL A 4 10.53 0.89 -0.65
CA VAL A 4 10.12 0.75 -2.03
C VAL A 4 8.65 1.10 -2.15
N TRP A 5 8.25 1.40 -3.39
CA TRP A 5 6.87 1.77 -3.67
C TRP A 5 6.28 0.73 -4.61
N VAL A 6 5.22 0.11 -4.17
CA VAL A 6 4.63 -1.03 -4.86
C VAL A 6 3.26 -0.62 -5.39
N PHE A 7 3.09 -0.76 -6.70
CA PHE A 7 1.83 -0.42 -7.33
C PHE A 7 0.97 -1.66 -7.53
N THR A 8 -0.26 -1.59 -7.06
CA THR A 8 -1.24 -2.66 -7.26
C THR A 8 -2.38 -2.09 -8.07
N GLY A 9 -2.59 -2.63 -9.26
CA GLY A 9 -3.62 -2.14 -10.14
C GLY A 9 -5.02 -2.49 -9.65
N ALA A 10 -5.96 -1.60 -9.94
CA ALA A 10 -7.35 -1.84 -9.62
C ALA A 10 -7.87 -2.99 -10.47
N ARG A 11 -8.66 -3.86 -9.85
CA ARG A 11 -9.19 -5.00 -10.55
C ARG A 11 -10.58 -4.69 -11.08
N SER A 12 -10.81 -5.09 -12.32
CA SER A 12 -12.13 -4.97 -12.90
C SER A 12 -12.93 -6.27 -12.78
N ASN A 13 -12.30 -7.32 -12.28
CA ASN A 13 -12.96 -8.62 -12.14
C ASN A 13 -12.98 -9.01 -10.67
N PRO A 14 -14.08 -8.76 -9.98
CA PRO A 14 -14.14 -9.01 -8.54
C PRO A 14 -14.09 -10.47 -8.15
N GLY A 15 -14.23 -11.40 -9.10
CA GLY A 15 -14.18 -12.80 -8.78
C GLY A 15 -12.77 -13.33 -8.53
N THR A 16 -11.75 -12.55 -8.81
CA THR A 16 -10.37 -12.97 -8.62
C THR A 16 -9.93 -12.69 -7.19
N ASN A 17 -9.41 -13.69 -6.50
CA ASN A 17 -8.98 -13.55 -5.13
C ASN A 17 -7.56 -13.05 -4.99
N ALA A 18 -6.71 -13.36 -5.96
CA ALA A 18 -5.30 -12.98 -5.88
C ALA A 18 -5.08 -11.62 -6.51
N THR A 19 -4.23 -10.83 -5.89
CA THR A 19 -3.85 -9.52 -6.40
C THR A 19 -2.33 -9.44 -6.37
N PHE A 20 -1.74 -9.13 -7.52
CA PHE A 20 -0.29 -9.06 -7.63
C PHE A 20 0.13 -7.65 -7.99
N PRO A 21 1.27 -7.20 -7.48
CA PRO A 21 1.77 -5.86 -7.83
C PRO A 21 2.12 -5.78 -9.30
N GLY A 22 1.87 -4.60 -9.88
CA GLY A 22 2.23 -4.36 -11.26
C GLY A 22 3.64 -3.79 -11.40
N GLY A 23 4.20 -3.27 -10.33
CA GLY A 23 5.56 -2.74 -10.38
C GLY A 23 6.06 -2.36 -9.02
N VAL A 24 7.39 -2.32 -8.89
CA VAL A 24 8.07 -1.94 -7.65
C VAL A 24 9.08 -0.85 -8.02
N PHE A 25 9.04 0.25 -7.31
CA PHE A 25 9.81 1.43 -7.67
C PHE A 25 10.61 1.95 -6.49
N SER A 26 11.72 2.58 -6.78
CA SER A 26 12.57 3.13 -5.73
C SER A 26 12.07 4.48 -5.23
N SER A 27 11.16 5.13 -5.95
CA SER A 27 10.63 6.41 -5.54
C SER A 27 9.22 6.60 -6.06
N VAL A 28 8.50 7.50 -5.41
CA VAL A 28 7.17 7.89 -5.88
C VAL A 28 7.24 8.48 -7.27
N GLN A 29 8.28 9.26 -7.54
CA GLN A 29 8.43 9.91 -8.83
C GLN A 29 8.51 8.88 -9.96
N HIS A 30 9.36 7.87 -9.79
CA HIS A 30 9.48 6.83 -10.81
C HIS A 30 8.16 6.09 -11.01
N ALA A 31 7.47 5.80 -9.92
CA ALA A 31 6.20 5.11 -10.00
C ALA A 31 5.17 5.97 -10.73
N GLU A 32 5.11 7.25 -10.39
CA GLU A 32 4.10 8.11 -10.99
C GLU A 32 4.33 8.34 -12.47
N GLU A 33 5.59 8.37 -12.91
CA GLU A 33 5.89 8.48 -14.33
C GLU A 33 5.33 7.26 -15.08
N TRP A 34 5.50 6.09 -14.52
CA TRP A 34 5.01 4.87 -15.13
C TRP A 34 3.48 4.79 -15.08
N ILE A 35 2.89 5.17 -13.96
CA ILE A 35 1.44 5.18 -13.80
C ILE A 35 0.81 6.13 -14.82
N ALA A 36 1.40 7.31 -14.99
CA ALA A 36 0.90 8.30 -15.95
C ALA A 36 1.08 7.82 -17.39
N LYS A 37 2.22 7.19 -17.67
CA LYS A 37 2.50 6.71 -19.02
C LYS A 37 1.43 5.74 -19.51
N HIS A 38 0.97 4.88 -18.62
CA HIS A 38 0.01 3.85 -18.98
C HIS A 38 -1.41 4.16 -18.51
N GLN A 39 -1.60 5.33 -17.91
CA GLN A 39 -2.90 5.80 -17.42
C GLN A 39 -3.55 4.78 -16.49
N LEU A 40 -2.78 4.34 -15.50
CA LEU A 40 -3.20 3.26 -14.63
C LEU A 40 -4.06 3.75 -13.48
N SER A 41 -4.91 2.85 -13.01
CA SER A 41 -5.71 3.05 -11.82
C SER A 41 -5.31 2.02 -10.79
N GLY A 42 -5.21 2.43 -9.54
CA GLY A 42 -4.82 1.52 -8.47
C GLY A 42 -4.25 2.25 -7.29
N VAL A 43 -3.41 1.55 -6.54
CA VAL A 43 -2.85 2.06 -5.29
C VAL A 43 -1.34 1.87 -5.29
N LEU A 44 -0.62 2.91 -4.92
CA LEU A 44 0.82 2.87 -4.72
C LEU A 44 1.08 2.90 -3.22
N THR A 45 1.77 1.87 -2.71
CA THR A 45 1.97 1.72 -1.28
C THR A 45 3.46 1.60 -0.97
N MET A 46 3.89 2.24 0.10
CA MET A 46 5.26 2.15 0.55
C MET A 46 5.46 0.88 1.39
N TYR A 47 6.54 0.18 1.11
CA TYR A 47 6.95 -0.98 1.90
C TYR A 47 8.42 -0.87 2.24
N ARG A 48 8.83 -1.56 3.30
CA ARG A 48 10.23 -1.58 3.70
C ARG A 48 10.86 -2.89 3.26
N LEU A 49 12.10 -2.79 2.78
CA LEU A 49 12.82 -3.99 2.38
C LEU A 49 13.19 -4.83 3.59
N ASP A 50 13.12 -6.14 3.40
CA ASP A 50 13.67 -7.12 4.32
C ASP A 50 13.01 -7.18 5.68
N VAL A 51 11.84 -6.59 5.82
CA VAL A 51 11.05 -6.74 7.04
C VAL A 51 9.59 -6.83 6.66
N GLY A 52 8.89 -7.76 7.28
CA GLY A 52 7.47 -7.90 7.05
C GLY A 52 6.70 -6.75 7.68
N ALA A 53 5.60 -6.37 7.06
CA ALA A 53 4.81 -5.26 7.54
C ALA A 53 4.27 -5.52 8.95
N TYR A 54 3.84 -6.74 9.21
CA TYR A 54 3.37 -7.13 10.54
C TYR A 54 4.48 -6.96 11.59
N ASP A 55 5.66 -7.51 11.28
CA ASP A 55 6.77 -7.46 12.23
C ASP A 55 7.20 -6.03 12.51
N TRP A 56 7.27 -5.22 11.49
CA TRP A 56 7.64 -3.82 11.68
C TRP A 56 6.62 -3.09 12.56
N ALA A 57 5.34 -3.33 12.30
CA ALA A 57 4.29 -2.66 13.07
C ALA A 57 4.29 -3.07 14.52
N VAL A 58 4.53 -4.35 14.78
CA VAL A 58 4.60 -4.84 16.16
C VAL A 58 5.80 -4.25 16.87
N GLU A 59 6.95 -4.28 16.20
CA GLU A 59 8.19 -3.79 16.81
C GLU A 59 8.11 -2.30 17.13
N HIS A 60 7.45 -1.53 16.28
CA HIS A 60 7.37 -0.09 16.46
C HIS A 60 6.10 0.37 17.17
N GLY A 61 5.31 -0.57 17.67
CA GLY A 61 4.15 -0.24 18.48
C GLY A 61 2.93 0.24 17.71
N SER A 62 2.96 0.17 16.38
CA SER A 62 1.79 0.57 15.58
C SER A 62 0.67 -0.44 15.66
N PHE A 63 0.99 -1.68 15.95
CA PHE A 63 0.01 -2.73 16.08
C PHE A 63 0.38 -3.62 17.27
N LYS A 64 -0.61 -3.92 18.10
CA LYS A 64 -0.40 -4.77 19.27
C LYS A 64 -1.27 -6.00 19.14
N PRO A 65 -0.67 -7.16 18.83
CA PRO A 65 -1.47 -8.39 18.71
C PRO A 65 -2.07 -8.73 20.05
N LYS A 66 -3.36 -9.05 20.05
CA LYS A 66 -4.07 -9.38 21.28
C LYS A 66 -4.93 -10.61 21.12
N LYS A 67 -5.53 -10.80 19.98
CA LYS A 67 -6.48 -11.88 19.76
C LYS A 67 -5.78 -13.07 19.11
N PRO A 68 -6.32 -14.29 19.34
CA PRO A 68 -5.65 -15.46 18.78
C PRO A 68 -5.40 -15.38 17.28
N HIS A 69 -6.35 -14.83 16.51
CA HIS A 69 -6.14 -14.77 15.06
C HIS A 69 -5.04 -13.80 14.66
N HIS A 70 -4.62 -12.90 15.54
CA HIS A 70 -3.53 -11.98 15.25
C HIS A 70 -2.18 -12.71 15.12
N PHE A 71 -2.12 -13.95 15.55
CA PHE A 71 -0.87 -14.72 15.54
C PHE A 71 -0.85 -15.81 14.47
N THR A 72 -1.87 -15.85 13.61
CA THR A 72 -1.93 -16.87 12.59
C THR A 72 -1.12 -16.48 11.37
N ALA A 73 -0.66 -17.50 10.64
CA ALA A 73 0.08 -17.26 9.41
C ALA A 73 -0.75 -16.48 8.41
N ASP A 74 -2.03 -16.78 8.34
CA ASP A 74 -2.91 -16.08 7.41
C ASP A 74 -2.98 -14.59 7.73
N PHE A 75 -3.15 -14.25 8.99
CA PHE A 75 -3.23 -12.84 9.38
C PHE A 75 -1.90 -12.13 9.14
N ILE A 76 -0.81 -12.77 9.55
CA ILE A 76 0.52 -12.16 9.42
C ILE A 76 0.88 -11.94 7.96
N GLY A 77 0.63 -12.95 7.13
CA GLY A 77 1.00 -12.86 5.72
C GLY A 77 0.19 -11.87 4.92
N ARG A 78 -0.99 -11.52 5.41
CA ARG A 78 -1.88 -10.59 4.70
C ARG A 78 -2.02 -9.26 5.42
N PHE A 79 -1.15 -9.00 6.38
CA PHE A 79 -1.26 -7.81 7.21
C PHE A 79 -1.16 -6.54 6.36
N ALA A 80 -2.10 -5.62 6.57
CA ALA A 80 -2.08 -4.31 5.95
C ALA A 80 -1.96 -3.29 7.06
N GLY A 81 -0.82 -2.67 7.15
CA GLY A 81 -0.49 -1.85 8.31
C GLY A 81 -0.83 -0.37 8.19
N GLY A 82 -1.58 0.02 7.18
CA GLY A 82 -1.90 1.44 7.03
C GLY A 82 -0.70 2.27 6.60
N GLU A 83 0.22 1.68 5.87
CA GLU A 83 1.40 2.40 5.41
C GLU A 83 1.02 3.52 4.45
N THR A 84 1.95 4.45 4.26
CA THR A 84 1.75 5.55 3.33
C THR A 84 1.38 5.03 1.96
N HIS A 85 0.29 5.53 1.42
CA HIS A 85 -0.16 5.09 0.11
C HIS A 85 -0.90 6.21 -0.59
N PHE A 86 -0.96 6.10 -1.92
CA PHE A 86 -1.65 7.05 -2.77
C PHE A 86 -2.54 6.31 -3.73
N HIS A 87 -3.70 6.88 -4.00
CA HIS A 87 -4.65 6.31 -4.93
C HIS A 87 -4.54 7.00 -6.27
N TYR A 88 -4.73 6.25 -7.35
CA TYR A 88 -4.62 6.77 -8.71
C TYR A 88 -5.80 6.36 -9.54
N GLU A 89 -6.17 7.24 -10.46
CA GLU A 89 -7.24 6.96 -11.41
C GLU A 89 -6.84 7.53 -12.77
N ALA A 90 -6.80 6.65 -13.77
CA ALA A 90 -6.45 7.04 -15.14
C ALA A 90 -5.14 7.81 -15.20
N GLY A 91 -4.15 7.37 -14.45
CA GLY A 91 -2.81 7.93 -14.50
C GLY A 91 -2.56 9.10 -13.59
N LYS A 92 -3.54 9.53 -12.83
CA LYS A 92 -3.41 10.72 -11.97
C LYS A 92 -3.76 10.37 -10.55
N ARG A 93 -3.09 11.05 -9.61
CA ARG A 93 -3.47 10.90 -8.21
C ARG A 93 -4.92 11.28 -8.04
N SER A 94 -5.66 10.42 -7.36
CA SER A 94 -7.06 10.64 -7.11
C SER A 94 -7.29 10.66 -5.62
N GLY A 95 -8.52 10.72 -5.26
CA GLY A 95 -8.85 10.73 -3.88
C GLY A 95 -8.79 12.13 -3.36
N SER A 96 -9.39 12.24 -2.31
CA SER A 96 -9.63 13.52 -1.76
C SER A 96 -8.53 13.92 -0.81
N PRO A 97 -8.05 15.12 -0.89
CA PRO A 97 -7.16 15.60 0.15
C PRO A 97 -7.85 15.64 1.48
N GLU A 98 -9.11 15.47 1.42
CA GLU A 98 -9.80 15.39 2.65
C GLU A 98 -9.77 14.02 3.22
N HIS A 99 -9.00 13.40 2.91
CA HIS A 99 -8.78 12.22 3.54
C HIS A 99 -7.45 11.89 3.65
N ASP A 100 -7.60 13.01 3.44
CA ASP A 100 -6.76 12.95 3.54
C ASP A 100 -6.14 13.46 3.88
N ALA A 101 -6.65 14.11 4.10
CA ALA A 101 -6.41 14.40 4.43
C ALA A 101 -6.10 14.62 4.88
N ASP A 102 -6.39 14.82 5.18
CA ASP A 102 -6.39 14.66 5.57
C ASP A 102 -5.78 14.65 5.71
N SER A 103 -5.87 14.91 5.85
CA SER A 103 -5.70 14.69 5.98
C SER A 103 -5.06 14.90 6.09
N ASP A 104 -5.15 15.36 6.21
CA ASP A 104 -4.98 15.33 6.35
C ASP A 104 -4.70 15.57 6.64
N GLN A 105 -4.81 15.84 6.89
CA GLN A 105 -4.94 15.78 7.17
C GLN A 105 -4.61 15.88 7.48
N LEU A 106 -4.60 16.30 7.65
CA LEU A 106 -4.54 16.13 7.81
C LEU A 106 -4.15 16.24 7.84
N ALA A 107 -4.16 16.55 7.91
CA ALA A 107 -4.15 16.30 7.87
C ALA A 107 -3.83 16.13 7.96
#